data_deb05fb4c1668af947c7b6358d768a2e
#
_entry.id   deb05fb4c1668af947c7b6358d768a2e
#
_cell.length_a   1.000
_cell.length_b   1.000
_cell.length_c   1.000
_cell.angle_alpha   90.00
_cell.angle_beta   90.00
_cell.angle_gamma   90.00
#
_symmetry.space_group_name_H-M   'P 1'
#
loop_
_entity.id
_entity.type
_entity.pdbx_description
1 polymer ?
#
loop_
_entity_poly.entity_id
_entity_poly.type
_entity_poly.pdbx_seq_one_letter_code
_entity_poly.pdbx_strand_id
1 'polypeptide(L)'
;SYYSFEDFCEFVLPYRIEREPLEFWQEAYVRRYGRLCDSLCAVNPDVVFVASALNDHLRAEQNWYASSDLSFVEYGALQLLDERFGGCRELSGFNVALFRALGIPCGIDRVVQNPHRIGSHMWTFMVDTDGRKLPYLWNYYNIDREERMEEKYGKVYRDYFSVQTTNWAVSYPDEDIPGILKNPFLRDVSDEYFGRSG
;
A
#
# COMPACT_ATOMS: atom_id res chain seq x y z
N SER A 1 10.45 19.80 -3.89
CA SER A 1 9.70 18.67 -3.28
C SER A 1 8.36 18.57 -3.99
N TYR A 2 8.04 17.43 -4.54
CA TYR A 2 6.79 17.17 -5.27
C TYR A 2 5.65 16.81 -4.31
N TYR A 3 5.95 16.54 -3.04
CA TYR A 3 5.00 16.09 -2.03
C TYR A 3 5.00 17.02 -0.82
N SER A 4 3.90 17.02 -0.09
CA SER A 4 3.84 17.69 1.21
C SER A 4 4.80 17.00 2.20
N PHE A 5 5.27 17.74 3.20
CA PHE A 5 6.09 17.16 4.27
C PHE A 5 5.29 16.13 5.07
N GLU A 6 3.98 16.32 5.19
CA GLU A 6 3.08 15.39 5.84
C GLU A 6 3.00 14.06 5.09
N ASP A 7 2.77 14.08 3.76
CA ASP A 7 2.76 12.86 2.94
C ASP A 7 4.13 12.16 2.95
N PHE A 8 5.23 12.90 3.00
CA PHE A 8 6.55 12.32 3.14
C PHE A 8 6.70 11.58 4.47
N CYS A 9 6.33 12.22 5.59
CA CYS A 9 6.42 11.62 6.91
C CYS A 9 5.48 10.40 7.07
N GLU A 10 4.31 10.44 6.42
CA GLU A 10 3.30 9.41 6.58
C GLU A 10 3.51 8.22 5.63
N PHE A 11 3.96 8.47 4.40
CA PHE A 11 3.91 7.47 3.33
C PHE A 11 5.26 7.13 2.68
N VAL A 12 6.36 7.86 3.00
CA VAL A 12 7.71 7.53 2.52
C VAL A 12 8.62 7.11 3.66
N LEU A 13 8.65 7.92 4.72
CA LEU A 13 9.59 7.74 5.83
C LEU A 13 9.37 6.48 6.68
N PRO A 14 8.13 5.93 6.85
CA PRO A 14 7.94 4.79 7.72
C PRO A 14 8.76 3.57 7.27
N TYR A 15 9.55 3.06 8.21
CA TYR A 15 10.48 1.94 8.01
C TYR A 15 9.81 0.57 8.16
N ARG A 16 8.58 0.52 8.62
CA ARG A 16 7.77 -0.67 8.84
C ARG A 16 6.43 -0.53 8.11
N ILE A 17 5.90 -1.62 7.66
CA ILE A 17 4.63 -1.70 6.92
C ILE A 17 3.55 -2.26 7.83
N GLU A 18 3.79 -3.39 8.50
CA GLU A 18 2.90 -4.02 9.48
C GLU A 18 3.69 -4.53 10.70
N ARG A 19 3.88 -5.83 10.82
CA ARG A 19 4.54 -6.50 11.96
C ARG A 19 5.77 -7.28 11.56
N GLU A 20 6.20 -7.14 10.30
CA GLU A 20 7.39 -7.79 9.79
C GLU A 20 8.62 -7.44 10.63
N PRO A 21 9.66 -8.28 10.60
CA PRO A 21 10.92 -8.00 11.26
C PRO A 21 11.51 -6.66 10.83
N LEU A 22 12.19 -5.97 11.75
CA LEU A 22 12.91 -4.74 11.42
C LEU A 22 14.17 -5.09 10.63
N GLU A 23 14.26 -4.54 9.41
CA GLU A 23 15.34 -4.77 8.47
C GLU A 23 15.81 -3.48 7.83
N PHE A 24 17.07 -3.43 7.40
CA PHE A 24 17.61 -2.34 6.58
C PHE A 24 17.40 -2.66 5.09
N TRP A 25 16.17 -2.59 4.65
CA TRP A 25 15.75 -3.05 3.33
C TRP A 25 15.88 -2.00 2.22
N GLN A 26 15.86 -0.71 2.55
CA GLN A 26 15.80 0.38 1.58
C GLN A 26 16.95 0.31 0.56
N GLU A 27 18.19 0.14 1.04
CA GLU A 27 19.36 0.08 0.17
C GLU A 27 19.31 -1.10 -0.81
N ALA A 28 18.78 -2.25 -0.39
CA ALA A 28 18.66 -3.43 -1.26
C ALA A 28 17.68 -3.19 -2.41
N TYR A 29 16.55 -2.56 -2.12
CA TYR A 29 15.56 -2.19 -3.15
C TYR A 29 16.09 -1.12 -4.09
N VAL A 30 16.76 -0.07 -3.57
CA VAL A 30 17.40 0.96 -4.41
C VAL A 30 18.47 0.35 -5.30
N ARG A 31 19.30 -0.57 -4.79
CA ARG A 31 20.32 -1.26 -5.57
C ARG A 31 19.72 -2.04 -6.74
N ARG A 32 18.56 -2.68 -6.53
CA ARG A 32 17.91 -3.51 -7.54
C ARG A 32 17.12 -2.68 -8.56
N TYR A 33 16.38 -1.68 -8.12
CA TYR A 33 15.41 -0.95 -8.96
C TYR A 33 15.76 0.52 -9.21
N GLY A 34 16.73 1.08 -8.49
CA GLY A 34 17.06 2.51 -8.59
C GLY A 34 17.43 2.95 -10.00
N ARG A 35 18.27 2.18 -10.72
CA ARG A 35 18.65 2.51 -12.09
C ARG A 35 17.46 2.49 -13.06
N LEU A 36 16.54 1.57 -12.88
CA LEU A 36 15.30 1.53 -13.65
C LEU A 36 14.45 2.77 -13.36
N CYS A 37 14.27 3.10 -12.09
CA CYS A 37 13.54 4.30 -11.67
C CYS A 37 14.16 5.57 -12.27
N ASP A 38 15.47 5.73 -12.18
CA ASP A 38 16.20 6.88 -12.77
C ASP A 38 15.97 6.97 -14.28
N SER A 39 16.02 5.86 -14.98
CA SER A 39 15.79 5.79 -16.43
C SER A 39 14.35 6.19 -16.78
N LEU A 40 13.37 5.74 -16.01
CA LEU A 40 11.96 6.11 -16.19
C LEU A 40 11.72 7.59 -15.91
N CYS A 41 12.30 8.11 -14.83
CA CYS A 41 12.23 9.55 -14.50
C CYS A 41 12.86 10.44 -15.60
N ALA A 42 13.91 9.95 -16.26
CA ALA A 42 14.53 10.66 -17.38
C ALA A 42 13.62 10.73 -18.63
N VAL A 43 12.74 9.74 -18.81
CA VAL A 43 11.74 9.70 -19.89
C VAL A 43 10.55 10.60 -19.55
N ASN A 44 9.99 10.42 -18.38
CA ASN A 44 8.88 11.21 -17.86
C ASN A 44 8.94 11.25 -16.33
N PRO A 45 9.15 12.43 -15.71
CA PRO A 45 9.26 12.56 -14.26
C PRO A 45 7.90 12.54 -13.53
N ASP A 46 6.78 12.35 -14.24
CA ASP A 46 5.48 12.17 -13.60
C ASP A 46 5.48 10.90 -12.75
N VAL A 47 5.17 11.04 -11.46
CA VAL A 47 5.24 9.93 -10.51
C VAL A 47 4.29 8.80 -10.86
N VAL A 48 3.12 9.10 -11.43
CA VAL A 48 2.15 8.08 -11.85
C VAL A 48 2.70 7.28 -13.02
N PHE A 49 3.33 7.97 -14.00
CA PHE A 49 4.02 7.29 -15.09
C PHE A 49 5.14 6.36 -14.57
N VAL A 50 6.00 6.87 -13.69
CA VAL A 50 7.11 6.08 -13.13
C VAL A 50 6.60 4.86 -12.36
N ALA A 51 5.62 5.06 -11.49
CA ALA A 51 5.04 3.98 -10.68
C ALA A 51 4.32 2.94 -11.54
N SER A 52 3.56 3.36 -12.55
CA SER A 52 2.89 2.48 -13.51
C SER A 52 3.88 1.65 -14.31
N ALA A 53 4.95 2.28 -14.84
CA ALA A 53 5.97 1.59 -15.60
C ALA A 53 6.81 0.62 -14.73
N LEU A 54 7.08 0.95 -13.46
CA LEU A 54 7.67 0.02 -12.50
C LEU A 54 6.75 -1.19 -12.27
N ASN A 55 5.46 -0.96 -12.12
CA ASN A 55 4.47 -2.02 -11.94
C ASN A 55 4.40 -2.95 -13.17
N ASP A 56 4.44 -2.39 -14.39
CA ASP A 56 4.49 -3.19 -15.62
C ASP A 56 5.79 -4.01 -15.72
N HIS A 57 6.92 -3.44 -15.30
CA HIS A 57 8.18 -4.18 -15.23
C HIS A 57 8.08 -5.39 -14.28
N LEU A 58 7.51 -5.20 -13.09
CA LEU A 58 7.29 -6.28 -12.13
C LEU A 58 6.37 -7.37 -12.69
N ARG A 59 5.33 -6.99 -13.41
CA ARG A 59 4.44 -7.96 -14.11
C ARG A 59 5.19 -8.75 -15.16
N ALA A 60 6.05 -8.09 -15.95
CA ALA A 60 6.85 -8.75 -16.98
C ALA A 60 7.88 -9.73 -16.41
N GLU A 61 8.37 -9.51 -15.19
CA GLU A 61 9.25 -10.44 -14.50
C GLU A 61 8.57 -11.80 -14.20
N GLN A 62 7.25 -11.84 -14.08
CA GLN A 62 6.40 -13.05 -13.86
C GLN A 62 6.92 -14.02 -12.78
N ASN A 63 7.57 -13.50 -11.76
CA ASN A 63 8.27 -14.31 -10.76
C ASN A 63 7.59 -14.28 -9.37
N TRP A 64 6.30 -13.95 -9.34
CA TRP A 64 5.52 -13.99 -8.12
C TRP A 64 4.74 -15.29 -8.01
N TYR A 65 4.96 -16.04 -6.94
CA TYR A 65 4.17 -17.22 -6.62
C TYR A 65 3.06 -16.87 -5.63
N ALA A 66 1.81 -16.88 -6.09
CA ALA A 66 0.66 -16.60 -5.25
C ALA A 66 0.30 -17.80 -4.38
N SER A 67 0.30 -17.63 -3.08
CA SER A 67 -0.18 -18.64 -2.11
C SER A 67 -0.86 -17.96 -0.93
N SER A 68 -2.04 -18.45 -0.56
CA SER A 68 -2.74 -18.06 0.66
C SER A 68 -2.40 -18.95 1.86
N ASP A 69 -1.70 -20.07 1.63
CA ASP A 69 -1.50 -21.10 2.64
C ASP A 69 -0.30 -20.84 3.56
N LEU A 70 0.49 -19.81 3.27
CA LEU A 70 1.72 -19.46 3.98
C LEU A 70 1.52 -18.33 5.00
N SER A 71 0.31 -18.11 5.47
CA SER A 71 -0.11 -16.96 6.28
C SER A 71 0.40 -16.96 7.74
N PHE A 72 1.25 -17.91 8.12
CA PHE A 72 1.72 -18.04 9.52
C PHE A 72 3.04 -17.35 9.81
N VAL A 73 3.78 -16.93 8.79
CA VAL A 73 5.07 -16.25 8.94
C VAL A 73 4.98 -14.88 8.29
N GLU A 74 5.30 -13.84 9.04
CA GLU A 74 5.38 -12.49 8.49
C GLU A 74 6.76 -12.32 7.84
N TYR A 75 6.76 -12.24 6.52
CA TYR A 75 8.00 -12.11 5.74
C TYR A 75 8.49 -10.68 5.78
N GLY A 76 9.79 -10.53 6.07
CA GLY A 76 10.48 -9.25 5.99
C GLY A 76 10.64 -8.77 4.55
N ALA A 77 10.84 -7.46 4.39
CA ALA A 77 11.00 -6.86 3.07
C ALA A 77 12.19 -7.42 2.28
N LEU A 78 13.30 -7.78 2.95
CA LEU A 78 14.46 -8.41 2.29
C LEU A 78 14.12 -9.80 1.78
N GLN A 79 13.39 -10.59 2.56
CA GLN A 79 12.98 -11.91 2.12
C GLN A 79 12.03 -11.83 0.91
N LEU A 80 11.09 -10.88 0.91
CA LEU A 80 10.18 -10.66 -0.22
C LEU A 80 10.90 -10.14 -1.47
N LEU A 81 12.05 -9.48 -1.32
CA LEU A 81 12.88 -9.07 -2.45
C LEU A 81 13.51 -10.27 -3.16
N ASP A 82 13.94 -11.26 -2.41
CA ASP A 82 14.63 -12.45 -2.91
C ASP A 82 13.66 -13.58 -3.28
N GLU A 83 12.68 -13.82 -2.42
CA GLU A 83 11.70 -14.91 -2.54
C GLU A 83 10.31 -14.33 -2.74
N ARG A 84 9.89 -14.17 -3.97
CA ARG A 84 8.63 -13.52 -4.31
C ARG A 84 7.47 -14.49 -4.25
N PHE A 85 6.85 -14.57 -3.11
CA PHE A 85 5.68 -15.41 -2.89
C PHE A 85 4.75 -14.81 -1.84
N GLY A 86 3.53 -15.31 -1.79
CA GLY A 86 2.53 -14.95 -0.78
C GLY A 86 1.21 -14.47 -1.36
N GLY A 87 0.34 -14.02 -0.49
CA GLY A 87 -0.96 -13.47 -0.81
C GLY A 87 -0.96 -11.94 -0.96
N CYS A 88 -2.13 -11.36 -0.74
CA CYS A 88 -2.30 -9.90 -0.86
C CYS A 88 -1.43 -9.11 0.14
N ARG A 89 -1.15 -9.67 1.33
CA ARG A 89 -0.30 -9.04 2.34
C ARG A 89 1.14 -8.89 1.86
N GLU A 90 1.75 -10.00 1.48
CA GLU A 90 3.14 -10.06 1.04
C GLU A 90 3.35 -9.23 -0.23
N LEU A 91 2.38 -9.32 -1.14
CA LEU A 91 2.40 -8.55 -2.38
C LEU A 91 2.33 -7.04 -2.11
N SER A 92 1.42 -6.60 -1.25
CA SER A 92 1.31 -5.20 -0.86
C SER A 92 2.55 -4.75 -0.08
N GLY A 93 3.07 -5.59 0.81
CA GLY A 93 4.30 -5.32 1.57
C GLY A 93 5.51 -5.10 0.66
N PHE A 94 5.71 -5.97 -0.33
CA PHE A 94 6.76 -5.81 -1.34
C PHE A 94 6.63 -4.48 -2.09
N ASN A 95 5.43 -4.14 -2.56
CA ASN A 95 5.18 -2.92 -3.32
C ASN A 95 5.43 -1.66 -2.49
N VAL A 96 4.97 -1.66 -1.23
CA VAL A 96 5.20 -0.53 -0.32
C VAL A 96 6.69 -0.36 -0.03
N ALA A 97 7.43 -1.46 0.22
CA ALA A 97 8.87 -1.40 0.41
C ALA A 97 9.58 -0.85 -0.83
N LEU A 98 9.23 -1.34 -2.03
CA LEU A 98 9.81 -0.85 -3.28
C LEU A 98 9.57 0.64 -3.48
N PHE A 99 8.32 1.09 -3.39
CA PHE A 99 7.98 2.48 -3.68
C PHE A 99 8.58 3.43 -2.65
N ARG A 100 8.51 3.10 -1.36
CA ARG A 100 9.15 3.91 -0.30
C ARG A 100 10.66 4.00 -0.49
N ALA A 101 11.33 2.90 -0.86
CA ALA A 101 12.77 2.91 -1.15
C ALA A 101 13.13 3.85 -2.31
N LEU A 102 12.25 3.99 -3.30
CA LEU A 102 12.42 4.87 -4.45
C LEU A 102 11.87 6.30 -4.22
N GLY A 103 11.40 6.60 -3.00
CA GLY A 103 10.86 7.91 -2.66
C GLY A 103 9.46 8.19 -3.19
N ILE A 104 8.72 7.16 -3.57
CA ILE A 104 7.33 7.26 -4.02
C ILE A 104 6.41 7.04 -2.80
N PRO A 105 5.59 8.03 -2.40
CA PRO A 105 4.70 7.89 -1.26
C PRO A 105 3.63 6.84 -1.53
N CYS A 106 3.48 5.88 -0.62
CA CYS A 106 2.52 4.81 -0.75
C CYS A 106 2.18 4.17 0.60
N GLY A 107 1.08 3.45 0.62
CA GLY A 107 0.61 2.75 1.81
C GLY A 107 -0.36 1.63 1.47
N ILE A 108 -1.04 1.13 2.49
CA ILE A 108 -1.99 0.02 2.38
C ILE A 108 -3.39 0.50 2.71
N ASP A 109 -4.33 0.12 1.86
CA ASP A 109 -5.76 0.14 2.14
C ASP A 109 -6.27 -1.30 2.31
N ARG A 110 -7.24 -1.49 3.19
CA ARG A 110 -7.76 -2.81 3.54
C ARG A 110 -9.25 -2.83 3.80
N VAL A 111 -9.84 -4.00 3.58
CA VAL A 111 -11.14 -4.37 4.12
C VAL A 111 -10.97 -5.44 5.18
N VAL A 112 -11.60 -5.25 6.33
CA VAL A 112 -11.55 -6.20 7.45
C VAL A 112 -12.34 -7.46 7.13
N GLN A 113 -13.49 -7.26 6.47
CA GLN A 113 -14.37 -8.33 6.02
C GLN A 113 -14.76 -8.05 4.57
N ASN A 114 -14.35 -8.94 3.68
CA ASN A 114 -14.80 -8.86 2.30
C ASN A 114 -16.28 -9.26 2.22
N PRO A 115 -17.15 -8.45 1.60
CA PRO A 115 -18.59 -8.77 1.52
C PRO A 115 -18.91 -10.01 0.67
N HIS A 116 -18.01 -10.43 -0.20
CA HIS A 116 -18.21 -11.52 -1.14
C HIS A 116 -17.35 -12.76 -0.87
N ARG A 117 -16.41 -12.68 0.06
CA ARG A 117 -15.47 -13.77 0.40
C ARG A 117 -15.24 -13.83 1.90
N ILE A 118 -14.91 -15.01 2.40
CA ILE A 118 -14.45 -15.15 3.78
C ILE A 118 -13.06 -14.55 3.90
N GLY A 119 -12.87 -13.64 4.87
CA GLY A 119 -11.59 -13.05 5.21
C GLY A 119 -11.45 -11.56 4.84
N SER A 120 -10.31 -11.04 5.17
CA SER A 120 -9.88 -9.68 4.85
C SER A 120 -9.20 -9.62 3.48
N HIS A 121 -9.06 -8.42 2.94
CA HIS A 121 -8.25 -8.17 1.75
C HIS A 121 -7.51 -6.86 1.93
N MET A 122 -6.35 -6.72 1.28
CA MET A 122 -5.58 -5.49 1.25
C MET A 122 -4.95 -5.27 -0.11
N TRP A 123 -4.68 -4.01 -0.40
CA TRP A 123 -4.03 -3.55 -1.61
C TRP A 123 -3.20 -2.31 -1.33
N THR A 124 -2.44 -1.89 -2.32
CA THR A 124 -1.57 -0.72 -2.22
C THR A 124 -2.27 0.51 -2.81
N PHE A 125 -1.98 1.67 -2.27
CA PHE A 125 -2.22 2.94 -2.94
C PHE A 125 -0.90 3.70 -3.07
N MET A 126 -0.79 4.57 -4.06
CA MET A 126 0.25 5.57 -4.15
C MET A 126 -0.34 6.98 -4.05
N VAL A 127 0.48 7.95 -3.67
CA VAL A 127 0.08 9.37 -3.63
C VAL A 127 0.64 10.08 -4.85
N ASP A 128 -0.22 10.71 -5.63
CA ASP A 128 0.23 11.53 -6.76
C ASP A 128 0.67 12.94 -6.32
N THR A 129 1.13 13.76 -7.26
CA THR A 129 1.59 15.12 -6.99
C THR A 129 0.50 16.07 -6.51
N ASP A 130 -0.76 15.74 -6.75
CA ASP A 130 -1.92 16.51 -6.28
C ASP A 130 -2.43 16.01 -4.91
N GLY A 131 -1.74 15.05 -4.31
CA GLY A 131 -2.09 14.45 -3.02
C GLY A 131 -3.22 13.44 -3.10
N ARG A 132 -3.65 13.03 -4.31
CA ARG A 132 -4.67 11.98 -4.47
C ARG A 132 -4.07 10.63 -4.19
N LYS A 133 -4.82 9.77 -3.54
CA LYS A 133 -4.48 8.38 -3.25
C LYS A 133 -5.04 7.51 -4.36
N LEU A 134 -4.14 6.95 -5.17
CA LEU A 134 -4.48 6.13 -6.33
C LEU A 134 -4.33 4.66 -5.94
N PRO A 135 -5.42 3.92 -5.71
CA PRO A 135 -5.34 2.50 -5.37
C PRO A 135 -4.92 1.68 -6.58
N TYR A 136 -4.13 0.64 -6.34
CA TYR A 136 -3.76 -0.33 -7.36
C TYR A 136 -3.54 -1.72 -6.75
N LEU A 137 -3.68 -2.73 -7.57
CA LEU A 137 -3.36 -4.08 -7.22
C LEU A 137 -2.45 -4.66 -8.31
N TRP A 138 -1.21 -4.85 -7.96
CA TRP A 138 -0.08 -5.19 -8.81
C TRP A 138 -0.42 -6.11 -10.01
N ASN A 139 -1.19 -7.16 -9.81
CA ASN A 139 -1.50 -8.15 -10.83
C ASN A 139 -2.87 -7.99 -11.50
N TYR A 140 -3.72 -7.04 -11.04
CA TYR A 140 -5.07 -6.85 -11.56
C TYR A 140 -5.33 -5.43 -12.08
N TYR A 141 -4.92 -4.41 -11.32
CA TYR A 141 -5.19 -3.01 -11.63
C TYR A 141 -3.89 -2.24 -11.72
N ASN A 142 -3.70 -1.49 -12.77
CA ASN A 142 -2.56 -0.59 -12.87
C ASN A 142 -2.85 0.73 -12.12
N ILE A 143 -1.81 1.51 -11.94
CA ILE A 143 -1.92 2.84 -11.34
C ILE A 143 -2.42 3.79 -12.40
N ASP A 144 -3.60 4.39 -12.19
CA ASP A 144 -4.20 5.33 -13.10
C ASP A 144 -4.93 6.44 -12.32
N ARG A 145 -4.94 7.65 -12.88
CA ARG A 145 -5.67 8.80 -12.33
C ARG A 145 -7.16 8.77 -12.64
N GLU A 146 -7.56 8.05 -13.67
CA GLU A 146 -8.93 8.01 -14.19
C GLU A 146 -9.63 6.70 -13.85
N GLU A 147 -8.91 5.59 -13.80
CA GLU A 147 -9.46 4.30 -13.43
C GLU A 147 -9.76 4.21 -11.93
N ARG A 148 -10.91 3.67 -11.60
CA ARG A 148 -11.28 3.32 -10.22
C ARG A 148 -11.32 1.82 -10.08
N MET A 149 -10.90 1.34 -8.92
CA MET A 149 -11.12 -0.07 -8.59
C MET A 149 -12.62 -0.33 -8.53
N GLU A 150 -13.12 -1.18 -9.43
CA GLU A 150 -14.56 -1.51 -9.52
C GLU A 150 -15.02 -2.55 -8.50
N GLU A 151 -14.15 -3.03 -7.63
CA GLU A 151 -14.52 -4.02 -6.64
C GLU A 151 -15.48 -3.41 -5.60
N LYS A 152 -16.58 -4.11 -5.35
CA LYS A 152 -17.55 -3.74 -4.31
C LYS A 152 -16.99 -4.16 -2.96
N TYR A 153 -16.31 -3.26 -2.32
CA TYR A 153 -15.87 -3.45 -0.94
C TYR A 153 -16.94 -2.96 0.04
N GLY A 154 -16.88 -3.46 1.26
CA GLY A 154 -17.56 -2.86 2.40
C GLY A 154 -16.79 -1.63 2.89
N LYS A 155 -16.60 -1.52 4.20
CA LYS A 155 -15.76 -0.46 4.77
C LYS A 155 -14.29 -0.63 4.40
N VAL A 156 -13.68 0.44 3.86
CA VAL A 156 -12.25 0.50 3.52
C VAL A 156 -11.52 1.31 4.57
N TYR A 157 -10.44 0.74 5.09
CA TYR A 157 -9.58 1.38 6.08
C TYR A 157 -8.18 1.56 5.51
N ARG A 158 -7.60 2.75 5.74
CA ARG A 158 -6.21 3.06 5.39
C ARG A 158 -5.32 2.98 6.60
N ASP A 159 -4.16 2.36 6.44
CA ASP A 159 -3.11 2.33 7.43
C ASP A 159 -2.33 3.66 7.42
N TYR A 160 -2.20 4.28 8.59
CA TYR A 160 -1.39 5.46 8.83
C TYR A 160 -0.27 5.15 9.80
N PHE A 161 0.83 5.87 9.69
CA PHE A 161 1.92 5.81 10.66
C PHE A 161 1.62 6.66 11.90
N SER A 162 0.91 7.75 11.73
CA SER A 162 0.46 8.63 12.80
C SER A 162 -0.86 8.17 13.42
N VAL A 163 -1.09 8.57 14.67
CA VAL A 163 -2.37 8.32 15.37
C VAL A 163 -3.50 9.13 14.72
N GLN A 164 -4.57 8.44 14.33
CA GLN A 164 -5.73 9.06 13.69
C GLN A 164 -6.75 9.50 14.73
N THR A 165 -6.95 10.81 14.87
CA THR A 165 -7.88 11.40 15.84
C THR A 165 -9.35 11.15 15.50
N THR A 166 -9.66 10.78 14.25
CA THR A 166 -11.01 10.42 13.80
C THR A 166 -11.30 8.92 13.88
N ASN A 167 -10.42 8.15 14.54
CA ASN A 167 -10.61 6.72 14.74
C ASN A 167 -11.81 6.46 15.67
N TRP A 168 -12.50 5.34 15.45
CA TRP A 168 -13.65 4.92 16.23
C TRP A 168 -13.35 4.80 17.73
N ALA A 169 -12.18 4.30 18.09
CA ALA A 169 -11.76 4.19 19.49
C ALA A 169 -11.61 5.56 20.18
N VAL A 170 -11.29 6.61 19.42
CA VAL A 170 -11.22 7.98 19.92
C VAL A 170 -12.61 8.61 20.00
N SER A 171 -13.45 8.34 18.99
CA SER A 171 -14.81 8.90 18.89
C SER A 171 -15.80 8.25 19.87
N TYR A 172 -15.59 6.97 20.19
CA TYR A 172 -16.48 6.15 21.02
C TYR A 172 -15.69 5.34 22.05
N PRO A 173 -15.03 5.99 23.03
CA PRO A 173 -14.10 5.33 23.95
C PRO A 173 -14.79 4.31 24.89
N ASP A 174 -16.08 4.50 25.15
CA ASP A 174 -16.85 3.69 26.08
C ASP A 174 -17.64 2.56 25.39
N GLU A 175 -17.58 2.45 24.06
CA GLU A 175 -18.30 1.44 23.33
C GLU A 175 -17.48 0.16 23.14
N ASP A 176 -18.16 -1.00 23.17
CA ASP A 176 -17.54 -2.28 22.83
C ASP A 176 -17.48 -2.47 21.32
N ILE A 177 -16.45 -1.88 20.73
CA ILE A 177 -16.19 -1.97 19.30
C ILE A 177 -15.20 -3.11 18.98
N PRO A 178 -15.27 -3.73 17.79
CA PRO A 178 -14.32 -4.76 17.36
C PRO A 178 -12.87 -4.32 17.49
N GLY A 179 -12.00 -5.22 17.97
CA GLY A 179 -10.59 -4.92 18.27
C GLY A 179 -9.81 -4.28 17.13
N ILE A 180 -10.12 -4.66 15.87
CA ILE A 180 -9.49 -4.03 14.71
C ILE A 180 -9.81 -2.53 14.59
N LEU A 181 -11.02 -2.12 14.96
CA LEU A 181 -11.46 -0.73 14.94
C LEU A 181 -10.91 0.07 16.14
N LYS A 182 -10.32 -0.60 17.13
CA LYS A 182 -9.58 0.02 18.23
C LYS A 182 -8.15 0.41 17.82
N ASN A 183 -7.68 0.01 16.64
CA ASN A 183 -6.36 0.39 16.15
C ASN A 183 -6.33 1.89 15.82
N PRO A 184 -5.58 2.72 16.57
CA PRO A 184 -5.57 4.16 16.38
C PRO A 184 -4.85 4.61 15.11
N PHE A 185 -4.21 3.69 14.40
CA PHE A 185 -3.51 3.94 13.14
C PHE A 185 -4.37 3.66 11.91
N LEU A 186 -5.63 3.25 12.10
CA LEU A 186 -6.57 3.03 11.00
C LEU A 186 -7.54 4.21 10.86
N ARG A 187 -7.78 4.61 9.61
CA ARG A 187 -8.79 5.60 9.25
C ARG A 187 -9.77 5.02 8.24
N ASP A 188 -11.07 5.24 8.44
CA ASP A 188 -12.11 4.92 7.45
C ASP A 188 -11.97 5.88 6.25
N VAL A 189 -11.71 5.33 5.07
CA VAL A 189 -11.55 6.05 3.80
C VAL A 189 -12.57 5.58 2.76
N SER A 190 -13.65 4.96 3.20
CA SER A 190 -14.68 4.41 2.31
C SER A 190 -15.22 5.45 1.32
N ASP A 191 -15.35 6.72 1.77
CA ASP A 191 -15.84 7.80 0.93
C ASP A 191 -14.90 8.14 -0.25
N GLU A 192 -13.60 7.83 -0.13
CA GLU A 192 -12.64 8.01 -1.24
C GLU A 192 -12.90 7.00 -2.36
N TYR A 193 -13.47 5.84 -2.03
CA TYR A 193 -13.76 4.76 -2.98
C TYR A 193 -15.15 4.87 -3.60
N PHE A 194 -16.14 5.20 -2.80
CA PHE A 194 -17.56 5.12 -3.21
C PHE A 194 -18.19 6.48 -3.47
N GLY A 195 -17.49 7.57 -3.18
CA GLY A 195 -18.07 8.90 -3.08
C GLY A 195 -18.90 9.05 -1.80
N ARG A 196 -19.22 10.27 -1.42
CA ARG A 196 -20.15 10.51 -0.31
C ARG A 196 -21.51 10.02 -0.74
N SER A 197 -21.99 8.98 -0.11
CA SER A 197 -23.42 8.64 -0.16
C SER A 197 -24.16 9.82 0.46
N GLY A 198 -24.83 10.62 -0.39
CA GLY A 198 -25.70 11.70 0.05
C GLY A 198 -26.90 11.19 0.81
#